data_0a194814ca70f5f03bbed6b62fd7eee9
#
_entry.id   0a194814ca70f5f03bbed6b62fd7eee9
#
_cell.length_a   1.000
_cell.length_b   1.000
_cell.length_c   1.000
_cell.angle_alpha   90.00
_cell.angle_beta   90.00
_cell.angle_gamma   90.00
#
_symmetry.space_group_name_H-M   'P 1'
#
loop_
_entity.id
_entity.type
_entity.pdbx_description
1 polymer ?
#
loop_
_entity_poly.entity_id
_entity_poly.type
_entity_poly.pdbx_seq_one_letter_code
_entity_poly.pdbx_strand_id
1 'polypeptide(L)'
;MGQDGISVLDELNIDSAHLLGMSMGGMIAQIIAANHPKRIKSFTLIASTAATPSPFNSPTREVRNLILDRSITKDASYEDRYQRAVKLIKVIGMEGYKFDTPEFKQQAIENMKRSKDDTGFSRQLLAILASKNRFKKIQSIKIPTLIVHGKDDPLLKVKNAYKMHKLIPASELIIIEDMRHLIEQPILCLLYTSPSPRDRG
;
A
#
# COMPACT_ATOMS: atom_id res chain seq x y z
N MET A 1 4.65 -4.47 14.06
CA MET A 1 4.68 -4.52 12.57
C MET A 1 6.01 -4.03 11.98
N GLY A 2 6.52 -2.81 12.26
CA GLY A 2 7.82 -2.40 11.69
C GLY A 2 9.00 -3.24 12.21
N GLN A 3 9.03 -3.54 13.50
CA GLN A 3 10.05 -4.40 14.08
C GLN A 3 10.04 -5.82 13.50
N ASP A 4 8.86 -6.35 13.20
CA ASP A 4 8.72 -7.69 12.63
C ASP A 4 9.46 -7.81 11.28
N GLY A 5 9.40 -6.74 10.45
CA GLY A 5 10.16 -6.69 9.19
C GLY A 5 11.67 -6.71 9.39
N ILE A 6 12.19 -6.06 10.44
CA ILE A 6 13.62 -6.11 10.79
C ILE A 6 13.98 -7.49 11.33
N SER A 7 13.14 -8.09 12.18
CA SER A 7 13.37 -9.44 12.70
C SER A 7 13.46 -10.50 11.59
N VAL A 8 12.70 -10.33 10.50
CA VAL A 8 12.83 -11.22 9.32
C VAL A 8 14.20 -11.07 8.65
N LEU A 9 14.73 -9.84 8.53
CA LEU A 9 16.08 -9.63 7.98
C LEU A 9 17.14 -10.26 8.89
N ASP A 10 16.97 -10.14 10.22
CA ASP A 10 17.90 -10.69 11.20
C ASP A 10 17.89 -12.22 11.15
N GLU A 11 16.74 -12.86 11.12
CA GLU A 11 16.60 -14.31 11.03
C GLU A 11 17.20 -14.89 9.72
N LEU A 12 17.09 -14.13 8.63
CA LEU A 12 17.66 -14.51 7.34
C LEU A 12 19.14 -14.10 7.17
N ASN A 13 19.77 -13.51 8.19
CA ASN A 13 21.12 -12.97 8.14
C ASN A 13 21.33 -11.98 6.98
N ILE A 14 20.34 -11.13 6.70
CA ILE A 14 20.40 -10.10 5.66
C ILE A 14 20.75 -8.76 6.33
N ASP A 15 21.95 -8.25 6.09
CA ASP A 15 22.42 -6.99 6.66
C ASP A 15 21.60 -5.79 6.21
N SER A 16 21.27 -5.71 4.93
CA SER A 16 20.49 -4.62 4.37
C SER A 16 19.75 -5.03 3.08
N ALA A 17 18.58 -4.43 2.85
CA ALA A 17 17.71 -4.74 1.74
C ALA A 17 17.13 -3.48 1.06
N HIS A 18 16.62 -3.64 -0.16
CA HIS A 18 15.72 -2.68 -0.76
C HIS A 18 14.34 -2.86 -0.13
N LEU A 19 13.72 -1.77 0.28
CA LEU A 19 12.41 -1.79 0.96
C LEU A 19 11.33 -1.24 0.04
N LEU A 20 10.33 -2.06 -0.23
CA LEU A 20 9.14 -1.64 -0.97
C LEU A 20 7.91 -1.79 -0.08
N GLY A 21 7.07 -0.77 -0.04
CA GLY A 21 5.83 -0.80 0.70
C GLY A 21 4.68 -0.13 -0.04
N MET A 22 3.58 -0.87 -0.19
CA MET A 22 2.34 -0.36 -0.78
C MET A 22 1.28 -0.12 0.28
N SER A 23 0.51 0.97 0.13
CA SER A 23 -0.63 1.29 1.00
C SER A 23 -0.27 1.22 2.48
N MET A 24 -0.91 0.37 3.28
CA MET A 24 -0.55 0.11 4.68
C MET A 24 0.89 -0.42 4.83
N GLY A 25 1.34 -1.28 3.91
CA GLY A 25 2.74 -1.73 3.86
C GLY A 25 3.71 -0.55 3.72
N GLY A 26 3.34 0.48 2.95
CA GLY A 26 4.09 1.74 2.86
C GLY A 26 4.10 2.52 4.18
N MET A 27 3.01 2.50 4.94
CA MET A 27 2.97 3.12 6.28
C MET A 27 3.92 2.42 7.26
N ILE A 28 4.01 1.09 7.19
CA ILE A 28 4.95 0.29 7.99
C ILE A 28 6.39 0.55 7.54
N ALA A 29 6.62 0.54 6.24
CA ALA A 29 7.93 0.75 5.64
C ALA A 29 8.52 2.14 5.97
N GLN A 30 7.70 3.19 6.07
CA GLN A 30 8.11 4.51 6.57
C GLN A 30 8.74 4.45 7.97
N ILE A 31 8.16 3.63 8.85
CA ILE A 31 8.69 3.43 10.22
C ILE A 31 10.02 2.69 10.17
N ILE A 32 10.12 1.66 9.34
CA ILE A 32 11.37 0.89 9.17
C ILE A 32 12.48 1.80 8.62
N ALA A 33 12.22 2.52 7.53
CA ALA A 33 13.19 3.39 6.89
C ALA A 33 13.68 4.53 7.82
N ALA A 34 12.78 5.09 8.64
CA ALA A 34 13.12 6.16 9.57
C ALA A 34 13.90 5.66 10.80
N ASN A 35 13.57 4.47 11.33
CA ASN A 35 14.17 3.97 12.55
C ASN A 35 15.42 3.10 12.30
N HIS A 36 15.53 2.48 11.12
CA HIS A 36 16.60 1.55 10.76
C HIS A 36 17.27 1.90 9.43
N PRO A 37 17.72 3.17 9.20
CA PRO A 37 18.21 3.62 7.89
C PRO A 37 19.42 2.81 7.38
N LYS A 38 20.24 2.27 8.27
CA LYS A 38 21.41 1.46 7.90
C LYS A 38 21.04 0.07 7.34
N ARG A 39 19.82 -0.40 7.61
CA ARG A 39 19.30 -1.68 7.14
C ARG A 39 18.62 -1.56 5.77
N ILE A 40 18.48 -0.35 5.21
CA ILE A 40 17.72 -0.07 4.01
C ILE A 40 18.59 0.60 2.94
N LYS A 41 18.76 -0.08 1.81
CA LYS A 41 19.55 0.40 0.65
C LYS A 41 18.81 1.46 -0.16
N SER A 42 17.54 1.22 -0.42
CA SER A 42 16.62 2.16 -1.08
C SER A 42 15.19 1.91 -0.60
N PHE A 43 14.32 2.90 -0.75
CA PHE A 43 12.95 2.86 -0.27
C PHE A 43 11.96 3.21 -1.37
N THR A 44 11.02 2.32 -1.67
CA THR A 44 9.94 2.57 -2.63
C THR A 44 8.59 2.59 -1.92
N LEU A 45 7.89 3.69 -2.06
CA LEU A 45 6.54 3.91 -1.54
C LEU A 45 5.52 3.92 -2.66
N ILE A 46 4.52 3.05 -2.60
CA ILE A 46 3.48 2.98 -3.61
C ILE A 46 2.12 3.20 -2.96
N ALA A 47 1.33 4.12 -3.53
CA ALA A 47 -0.05 4.41 -3.11
C ALA A 47 -0.21 4.46 -1.59
N SER A 48 0.61 5.27 -0.89
CA SER A 48 0.66 5.32 0.57
C SER A 48 0.50 6.76 1.10
N THR A 49 0.49 6.89 2.43
CA THR A 49 0.39 8.18 3.12
C THR A 49 1.16 8.18 4.42
N ALA A 50 1.68 9.33 4.84
CA ALA A 50 2.21 9.55 6.19
C ALA A 50 1.18 10.23 7.13
N ALA A 51 0.03 10.60 6.60
CA ALA A 51 -1.02 11.29 7.34
C ALA A 51 -1.85 10.33 8.20
N THR A 52 -2.39 10.85 9.29
CA THR A 52 -3.50 10.22 10.02
C THR A 52 -4.79 10.32 9.19
N PRO A 53 -5.66 9.31 9.23
CA PRO A 53 -7.01 9.45 8.70
C PRO A 53 -7.72 10.68 9.28
N SER A 54 -8.34 11.49 8.42
CA SER A 54 -9.07 12.70 8.80
C SER A 54 -10.10 13.00 7.72
N PRO A 55 -11.09 13.86 7.95
CA PRO A 55 -12.06 14.24 6.92
C PRO A 55 -11.41 14.74 5.63
N PHE A 56 -10.26 15.42 5.73
CA PHE A 56 -9.50 15.91 4.57
C PHE A 56 -8.73 14.82 3.83
N ASN A 57 -8.36 13.73 4.51
CA ASN A 57 -7.62 12.58 3.97
C ASN A 57 -8.47 11.31 3.92
N SER A 58 -9.77 11.45 3.96
CA SER A 58 -10.69 10.31 3.83
C SER A 58 -10.74 9.80 2.40
N PRO A 59 -10.98 8.51 2.22
CA PRO A 59 -11.38 7.93 0.94
C PRO A 59 -12.60 8.64 0.37
N THR A 60 -12.88 8.42 -0.91
CA THR A 60 -14.15 8.82 -1.50
C THR A 60 -15.32 8.20 -0.71
N ARG A 61 -16.52 8.80 -0.83
CA ARG A 61 -17.72 8.30 -0.15
C ARG A 61 -18.01 6.84 -0.53
N GLU A 62 -17.86 6.51 -1.80
CA GLU A 62 -18.08 5.17 -2.33
C GLU A 62 -17.11 4.16 -1.69
N VAL A 63 -15.80 4.39 -1.74
CA VAL A 63 -14.79 3.51 -1.13
C VAL A 63 -15.02 3.36 0.37
N ARG A 64 -15.33 4.45 1.05
CA ARG A 64 -15.61 4.41 2.50
C ARG A 64 -16.82 3.54 2.82
N ASN A 65 -17.89 3.64 2.04
CA ASN A 65 -19.09 2.82 2.24
C ASN A 65 -18.76 1.34 2.03
N LEU A 66 -17.98 0.98 1.00
CA LEU A 66 -17.55 -0.39 0.76
C LEU A 66 -16.65 -0.93 1.88
N ILE A 67 -15.75 -0.12 2.42
CA ILE A 67 -14.88 -0.52 3.54
C ILE A 67 -15.68 -0.76 4.82
N LEU A 68 -16.67 0.10 5.08
CA LEU A 68 -17.50 0.05 6.29
C LEU A 68 -18.73 -0.86 6.16
N ASP A 69 -18.94 -1.43 4.99
CA ASP A 69 -20.03 -2.36 4.75
C ASP A 69 -19.91 -3.61 5.65
N ARG A 70 -20.94 -3.84 6.45
CA ARG A 70 -21.04 -4.98 7.40
C ARG A 70 -22.05 -6.02 6.94
N SER A 71 -22.47 -6.01 5.68
CA SER A 71 -23.43 -6.97 5.12
C SER A 71 -22.91 -8.41 5.15
N ILE A 72 -21.58 -8.59 5.15
CA ILE A 72 -20.94 -9.90 5.24
C ILE A 72 -20.80 -10.30 6.71
N THR A 73 -21.52 -11.34 7.10
CA THR A 73 -21.44 -11.95 8.42
C THR A 73 -20.28 -12.94 8.52
N LYS A 74 -20.02 -13.45 9.75
CA LYS A 74 -18.98 -14.48 9.95
C LYS A 74 -19.27 -15.76 9.17
N ASP A 75 -20.55 -16.09 9.01
CA ASP A 75 -21.01 -17.30 8.33
C ASP A 75 -21.19 -17.13 6.82
N ALA A 76 -20.81 -15.97 6.27
CA ALA A 76 -20.87 -15.71 4.84
C ALA A 76 -20.01 -16.70 4.05
N SER A 77 -20.53 -17.15 2.91
CA SER A 77 -19.80 -18.04 2.02
C SER A 77 -18.52 -17.38 1.46
N TYR A 78 -17.56 -18.19 1.01
CA TYR A 78 -16.39 -17.68 0.32
C TYR A 78 -16.76 -16.92 -0.96
N GLU A 79 -17.87 -17.31 -1.61
CA GLU A 79 -18.40 -16.61 -2.77
C GLU A 79 -18.86 -15.20 -2.41
N ASP A 80 -19.66 -15.03 -1.35
CA ASP A 80 -20.13 -13.71 -0.92
C ASP A 80 -18.97 -12.80 -0.52
N ARG A 81 -17.96 -13.35 0.18
CA ARG A 81 -16.72 -12.63 0.55
C ARG A 81 -15.95 -12.21 -0.70
N TYR A 82 -15.85 -13.10 -1.68
CA TYR A 82 -15.21 -12.81 -2.96
C TYR A 82 -15.93 -11.68 -3.71
N GLN A 83 -17.24 -11.78 -3.85
CA GLN A 83 -18.03 -10.75 -4.54
C GLN A 83 -17.93 -9.38 -3.88
N ARG A 84 -17.87 -9.34 -2.56
CA ARG A 84 -17.59 -8.10 -1.83
C ARG A 84 -16.19 -7.56 -2.14
N ALA A 85 -15.18 -8.40 -2.13
CA ALA A 85 -13.82 -8.00 -2.47
C ALA A 85 -13.74 -7.45 -3.90
N VAL A 86 -14.40 -8.10 -4.86
CA VAL A 86 -14.48 -7.66 -6.26
C VAL A 86 -15.12 -6.27 -6.37
N LYS A 87 -16.19 -5.99 -5.61
CA LYS A 87 -16.81 -4.65 -5.60
C LYS A 87 -15.82 -3.57 -5.18
N LEU A 88 -15.04 -3.81 -4.14
CA LEU A 88 -14.01 -2.85 -3.69
C LEU A 88 -12.89 -2.73 -4.74
N ILE A 89 -12.38 -3.85 -5.25
CA ILE A 89 -11.31 -3.88 -6.24
C ILE A 89 -11.70 -3.10 -7.51
N LYS A 90 -12.93 -3.25 -8.00
CA LYS A 90 -13.42 -2.51 -9.17
C LYS A 90 -13.40 -0.99 -8.98
N VAL A 91 -13.60 -0.51 -7.75
CA VAL A 91 -13.60 0.93 -7.47
C VAL A 91 -12.18 1.45 -7.29
N ILE A 92 -11.29 0.69 -6.64
CA ILE A 92 -9.91 1.14 -6.34
C ILE A 92 -8.89 0.72 -7.40
N GLY A 93 -9.23 -0.19 -8.30
CA GLY A 93 -8.40 -0.62 -9.44
C GLY A 93 -8.57 0.29 -10.66
N MET A 94 -7.72 0.10 -11.65
CA MET A 94 -7.74 0.85 -12.90
C MET A 94 -9.03 0.58 -13.68
N GLU A 95 -9.58 1.60 -14.30
CA GLU A 95 -10.78 1.47 -15.12
C GLU A 95 -10.53 0.58 -16.33
N GLY A 96 -11.50 -0.32 -16.62
CA GLY A 96 -11.38 -1.28 -17.72
C GLY A 96 -10.52 -2.49 -17.47
N TYR A 97 -9.78 -2.58 -16.35
CA TYR A 97 -9.01 -3.76 -16.02
C TYR A 97 -9.91 -4.89 -15.51
N LYS A 98 -9.72 -6.09 -16.07
CA LYS A 98 -10.54 -7.27 -15.74
C LYS A 98 -9.95 -8.00 -14.53
N PHE A 99 -10.48 -7.73 -13.35
CA PHE A 99 -10.10 -8.45 -12.12
C PHE A 99 -10.88 -9.76 -11.94
N ASP A 100 -12.02 -9.91 -12.57
CA ASP A 100 -12.94 -11.02 -12.34
C ASP A 100 -12.67 -12.15 -13.34
N THR A 101 -11.49 -12.78 -13.23
CA THR A 101 -11.14 -13.97 -14.00
C THR A 101 -11.28 -15.22 -13.14
N PRO A 102 -11.51 -16.41 -13.75
CA PRO A 102 -11.58 -17.68 -13.01
C PRO A 102 -10.34 -17.90 -12.12
N GLU A 103 -9.15 -17.60 -12.64
CA GLU A 103 -7.88 -17.77 -11.94
C GLU A 103 -7.78 -16.84 -10.73
N PHE A 104 -8.15 -15.57 -10.90
CA PHE A 104 -8.18 -14.60 -9.80
C PHE A 104 -9.17 -15.03 -8.71
N LYS A 105 -10.36 -15.51 -9.10
CA LYS A 105 -11.36 -16.02 -8.18
C LYS A 105 -10.83 -17.22 -7.39
N GLN A 106 -10.25 -18.19 -8.07
CA GLN A 106 -9.67 -19.37 -7.44
C GLN A 106 -8.61 -18.97 -6.41
N GLN A 107 -7.65 -18.13 -6.80
CA GLN A 107 -6.57 -17.65 -5.93
C GLN A 107 -7.10 -16.88 -4.72
N ALA A 108 -8.11 -16.03 -4.92
CA ALA A 108 -8.73 -15.27 -3.83
C ALA A 108 -9.41 -16.20 -2.81
N ILE A 109 -10.18 -17.19 -3.27
CA ILE A 109 -10.85 -18.17 -2.42
C ILE A 109 -9.83 -19.02 -1.66
N GLU A 110 -8.76 -19.48 -2.30
CA GLU A 110 -7.69 -20.24 -1.65
C GLU A 110 -7.00 -19.41 -0.55
N ASN A 111 -6.74 -18.14 -0.82
CA ASN A 111 -6.17 -17.23 0.19
C ASN A 111 -7.13 -17.03 1.38
N MET A 112 -8.43 -16.93 1.14
CA MET A 112 -9.44 -16.84 2.21
C MET A 112 -9.48 -18.12 3.05
N LYS A 113 -9.41 -19.31 2.42
CA LYS A 113 -9.38 -20.61 3.13
C LYS A 113 -8.14 -20.77 4.01
N ARG A 114 -7.00 -20.20 3.60
CA ARG A 114 -5.76 -20.21 4.41
C ARG A 114 -5.84 -19.28 5.62
N SER A 115 -6.67 -18.27 5.57
CA SER A 115 -6.87 -17.34 6.70
C SER A 115 -7.76 -18.00 7.75
N LYS A 116 -7.19 -18.28 8.93
CA LYS A 116 -7.93 -18.82 10.07
C LYS A 116 -8.68 -17.74 10.88
N ASP A 117 -8.56 -16.47 10.50
CA ASP A 117 -9.01 -15.35 11.31
C ASP A 117 -9.71 -14.28 10.46
N ASP A 118 -11.00 -14.17 10.63
CA ASP A 118 -11.86 -13.20 9.95
C ASP A 118 -11.69 -11.76 10.49
N THR A 119 -10.96 -11.57 11.59
CA THR A 119 -10.79 -10.26 12.23
C THR A 119 -9.55 -9.50 11.71
N GLY A 120 -8.74 -10.13 10.87
CA GLY A 120 -7.48 -9.56 10.36
C GLY A 120 -7.66 -8.19 9.72
N PHE A 121 -8.65 -8.04 8.84
CA PHE A 121 -8.97 -6.77 8.20
C PHE A 121 -9.35 -5.69 9.22
N SER A 122 -10.21 -6.03 10.18
CA SER A 122 -10.66 -5.09 11.22
C SER A 122 -9.50 -4.64 12.11
N ARG A 123 -8.60 -5.55 12.49
CA ARG A 123 -7.39 -5.22 13.26
C ARG A 123 -6.47 -4.28 12.49
N GLN A 124 -6.26 -4.53 11.19
CA GLN A 124 -5.44 -3.66 10.33
C GLN A 124 -6.06 -2.27 10.20
N LEU A 125 -7.37 -2.19 9.98
CA LEU A 125 -8.10 -0.93 9.90
C LEU A 125 -7.99 -0.14 11.22
N LEU A 126 -8.18 -0.79 12.36
CA LEU A 126 -8.02 -0.18 13.68
C LEU A 126 -6.59 0.32 13.90
N ALA A 127 -5.58 -0.45 13.48
CA ALA A 127 -4.19 -0.02 13.57
C ALA A 127 -3.90 1.23 12.73
N ILE A 128 -4.48 1.34 11.54
CA ILE A 128 -4.39 2.54 10.71
C ILE A 128 -5.07 3.73 11.39
N LEU A 129 -6.28 3.54 11.90
CA LEU A 129 -7.07 4.60 12.57
C LEU A 129 -6.39 5.09 13.85
N ALA A 130 -5.78 4.18 14.62
CA ALA A 130 -5.05 4.51 15.85
C ALA A 130 -3.65 5.13 15.59
N SER A 131 -3.14 5.02 14.36
CA SER A 131 -1.79 5.49 14.06
C SER A 131 -1.75 7.03 14.00
N LYS A 132 -0.75 7.63 14.66
CA LYS A 132 -0.45 9.07 14.53
C LYS A 132 0.18 9.37 13.18
N ASN A 133 0.15 10.64 12.74
CA ASN A 133 0.87 11.05 11.56
C ASN A 133 2.39 10.81 11.71
N ARG A 134 3.03 10.52 10.59
CA ARG A 134 4.46 10.19 10.53
C ARG A 134 5.31 11.31 9.91
N PHE A 135 4.78 12.52 9.78
CA PHE A 135 5.45 13.62 9.08
C PHE A 135 6.85 13.90 9.62
N LYS A 136 7.00 14.01 10.94
CA LYS A 136 8.32 14.22 11.56
C LYS A 136 9.27 13.05 11.31
N LYS A 137 8.74 11.81 11.32
CA LYS A 137 9.57 10.60 11.09
C LYS A 137 10.08 10.54 9.65
N ILE A 138 9.24 10.78 8.66
CA ILE A 138 9.66 10.69 7.26
C ILE A 138 10.65 11.80 6.87
N GLN A 139 10.68 12.92 7.56
CA GLN A 139 11.70 13.98 7.36
C GLN A 139 13.11 13.51 7.70
N SER A 140 13.27 12.51 8.56
CA SER A 140 14.59 11.94 8.88
C SER A 140 15.10 10.93 7.84
N ILE A 141 14.28 10.53 6.88
CA ILE A 141 14.67 9.58 5.84
C ILE A 141 15.63 10.27 4.85
N LYS A 142 16.86 9.79 4.78
CA LYS A 142 17.95 10.29 3.92
C LYS A 142 18.33 9.32 2.80
N ILE A 143 17.79 8.11 2.82
CA ILE A 143 18.06 7.07 1.83
C ILE A 143 17.37 7.40 0.52
N PRO A 144 17.91 6.95 -0.64
CA PRO A 144 17.25 7.11 -1.94
C PRO A 144 15.81 6.58 -1.87
N THR A 145 14.84 7.43 -2.18
CA THR A 145 13.43 7.12 -2.02
C THR A 145 12.67 7.38 -3.31
N LEU A 146 11.86 6.43 -3.75
CA LEU A 146 10.93 6.58 -4.84
C LEU A 146 9.50 6.57 -4.30
N ILE A 147 8.71 7.57 -4.69
CA ILE A 147 7.28 7.66 -4.37
C ILE A 147 6.49 7.50 -5.66
N VAL A 148 5.64 6.48 -5.72
CA VAL A 148 4.75 6.22 -6.85
C VAL A 148 3.31 6.32 -6.39
N HIS A 149 2.46 7.04 -7.12
CA HIS A 149 1.07 7.21 -6.73
C HIS A 149 0.17 7.37 -7.96
N GLY A 150 -1.02 6.80 -7.89
CA GLY A 150 -2.04 7.00 -8.90
C GLY A 150 -2.67 8.38 -8.78
N LYS A 151 -2.85 9.08 -9.89
CA LYS A 151 -3.50 10.39 -9.91
C LYS A 151 -4.92 10.33 -9.40
N ASP A 152 -5.64 9.28 -9.80
CA ASP A 152 -7.07 9.08 -9.52
C ASP A 152 -7.35 8.11 -8.37
N ASP A 153 -6.37 7.93 -7.46
CA ASP A 153 -6.52 7.05 -6.29
C ASP A 153 -7.70 7.51 -5.41
N PRO A 154 -8.82 6.73 -5.35
CA PRO A 154 -10.01 7.10 -4.59
C PRO A 154 -9.89 6.73 -3.11
N LEU A 155 -8.89 5.91 -2.75
CA LEU A 155 -8.65 5.47 -1.38
C LEU A 155 -7.68 6.40 -0.66
N LEU A 156 -6.55 6.74 -1.28
CA LEU A 156 -5.53 7.65 -0.73
C LEU A 156 -5.22 8.75 -1.76
N LYS A 157 -5.82 9.92 -1.58
CA LYS A 157 -5.70 11.04 -2.52
C LYS A 157 -4.24 11.38 -2.85
N VAL A 158 -3.96 11.63 -4.13
CA VAL A 158 -2.62 11.94 -4.67
C VAL A 158 -1.87 13.07 -3.93
N LYS A 159 -2.58 14.00 -3.31
CA LYS A 159 -1.97 15.05 -2.47
C LYS A 159 -1.08 14.51 -1.34
N ASN A 160 -1.31 13.26 -0.91
CA ASN A 160 -0.47 12.62 0.09
C ASN A 160 0.94 12.33 -0.46
N ALA A 161 1.03 11.93 -1.74
CA ALA A 161 2.31 11.69 -2.41
C ALA A 161 3.10 13.00 -2.53
N TYR A 162 2.48 14.09 -3.00
CA TYR A 162 3.12 15.41 -3.06
C TYR A 162 3.62 15.86 -1.69
N LYS A 163 2.81 15.64 -0.63
CA LYS A 163 3.21 16.00 0.72
C LYS A 163 4.40 15.16 1.21
N MET A 164 4.41 13.86 0.96
CA MET A 164 5.53 13.00 1.35
C MET A 164 6.80 13.36 0.58
N HIS A 165 6.70 13.62 -0.73
CA HIS A 165 7.82 14.09 -1.55
C HIS A 165 8.43 15.39 -1.02
N LYS A 166 7.60 16.36 -0.64
CA LYS A 166 8.08 17.61 -0.01
C LYS A 166 8.81 17.37 1.32
N LEU A 167 8.46 16.30 2.05
CA LEU A 167 8.99 16.01 3.39
C LEU A 167 10.20 15.09 3.39
N ILE A 168 10.41 14.28 2.35
CA ILE A 168 11.54 13.36 2.20
C ILE A 168 12.56 13.96 1.22
N PRO A 169 13.68 14.54 1.71
CA PRO A 169 14.59 15.32 0.86
C PRO A 169 15.21 14.53 -0.30
N ALA A 170 15.47 13.23 -0.11
CA ALA A 170 16.09 12.35 -1.10
C ALA A 170 15.05 11.54 -1.90
N SER A 171 13.86 12.10 -2.13
CA SER A 171 12.82 11.38 -2.86
C SER A 171 12.65 11.86 -4.31
N GLU A 172 12.33 10.92 -5.17
CA GLU A 172 11.75 11.14 -6.50
C GLU A 172 10.25 10.84 -6.45
N LEU A 173 9.46 11.51 -7.28
CA LEU A 173 8.00 11.35 -7.33
C LEU A 173 7.56 11.00 -8.75
N ILE A 174 6.82 9.90 -8.87
CA ILE A 174 6.14 9.49 -10.10
C ILE A 174 4.64 9.48 -9.83
N ILE A 175 3.89 10.30 -10.57
CA ILE A 175 2.43 10.25 -10.60
C ILE A 175 2.03 9.58 -11.91
N ILE A 176 1.20 8.53 -11.80
CA ILE A 176 0.72 7.76 -12.96
C ILE A 176 -0.72 8.17 -13.22
N GLU A 177 -0.98 8.70 -14.43
CA GLU A 177 -2.25 9.35 -14.79
C GLU A 177 -3.47 8.43 -14.61
N ASP A 178 -3.47 7.26 -15.21
CA ASP A 178 -4.62 6.34 -15.20
C ASP A 178 -4.61 5.34 -14.03
N MET A 179 -3.62 5.43 -13.16
CA MET A 179 -3.52 4.58 -11.98
C MET A 179 -4.46 5.07 -10.89
N ARG A 180 -5.24 4.15 -10.33
CA ARG A 180 -5.95 4.33 -9.07
C ARG A 180 -5.09 3.83 -7.89
N HIS A 181 -5.67 3.05 -6.99
CA HIS A 181 -4.93 2.57 -5.79
C HIS A 181 -4.12 1.32 -6.04
N LEU A 182 -4.60 0.42 -6.91
CA LEU A 182 -3.94 -0.86 -7.17
C LEU A 182 -2.88 -0.73 -8.28
N ILE A 183 -1.88 -1.61 -8.21
CA ILE A 183 -0.87 -1.78 -9.25
C ILE A 183 -1.31 -2.96 -10.12
N GLU A 184 -1.65 -2.67 -11.36
CA GLU A 184 -1.98 -3.69 -12.36
C GLU A 184 -0.77 -3.98 -13.26
N GLN A 185 -0.88 -5.05 -14.05
CA GLN A 185 0.17 -5.53 -14.94
C GLN A 185 0.84 -4.44 -15.80
N PRO A 186 0.10 -3.52 -16.44
CA PRO A 186 0.72 -2.47 -17.24
C PRO A 186 1.63 -1.54 -16.43
N ILE A 187 1.24 -1.26 -15.17
CA ILE A 187 1.99 -0.39 -14.26
C ILE A 187 3.25 -1.10 -13.74
N LEU A 188 3.15 -2.41 -13.47
CA LEU A 188 4.31 -3.21 -13.12
C LEU A 188 5.37 -3.16 -14.23
N CYS A 189 4.97 -3.27 -15.50
CA CYS A 189 5.89 -3.13 -16.63
C CYS A 189 6.61 -1.77 -16.62
N LEU A 190 5.90 -0.67 -16.38
CA LEU A 190 6.50 0.66 -16.29
C LEU A 190 7.54 0.75 -15.15
N LEU A 191 7.26 0.15 -14.00
CA LEU A 191 8.18 0.14 -12.87
C LEU A 191 9.44 -0.72 -13.14
N TYR A 192 9.29 -1.83 -13.89
CA TYR A 192 10.41 -2.70 -14.27
C TYR A 192 11.26 -2.13 -15.38
N THR A 193 10.68 -1.37 -16.30
CA THR A 193 11.38 -0.78 -17.46
C THR A 193 11.90 0.63 -17.20
N SER A 194 11.52 1.26 -16.09
CA SER A 194 12.08 2.55 -15.68
C SER A 194 13.58 2.36 -15.38
N PRO A 195 14.49 3.18 -15.98
CA PRO A 195 15.90 3.08 -15.68
C PRO A 195 16.13 3.25 -14.17
N SER A 196 16.87 2.32 -13.60
CA SER A 196 17.29 2.41 -12.19
C SER A 196 18.09 3.70 -12.00
N PRO A 197 18.05 4.34 -10.83
CA PRO A 197 18.99 5.42 -10.49
C PRO A 197 20.46 5.05 -10.72
N ARG A 198 20.79 3.75 -10.76
CA ARG A 198 22.13 3.23 -11.08
C ARG A 198 22.49 3.34 -12.58
N ASP A 199 21.50 3.42 -13.45
CA ASP A 199 21.71 3.45 -14.90
C ASP A 199 21.86 4.89 -15.42
N ARG A 200 21.83 5.88 -14.52
CA ARG A 200 22.04 7.31 -14.77
C ARG A 200 23.45 7.77 -14.37
N GLY A 201 24.42 6.84 -14.40
CA GLY A 201 25.84 7.11 -14.14
C GLY A 201 26.48 8.02 -15.16
#